data_225539ef466567fd33d59671cd2542e6
#
_entry.id   225539ef466567fd33d59671cd2542e6
#
_cell.length_a   1.000
_cell.length_b   1.000
_cell.length_c   1.000
_cell.angle_alpha   90.00
_cell.angle_beta   90.00
_cell.angle_gamma   90.00
#
_symmetry.space_group_name_H-M   'P 1'
#
loop_
_entity.id
_entity.type
_entity.pdbx_description
1 polymer ?
#
loop_
_entity_poly.entity_id
_entity_poly.type
_entity_poly.pdbx_seq_one_letter_code
_entity_poly.pdbx_strand_id
1 'polypeptide(L)'
;MANNTVKLAVEEATKKTTAGDGRIVRIIGPVVDVKFDGAVPPIYNALTVEAETPIGHLSTILEVESQLPGGVVRTVAMSSTDGLQRGLIATDTGEPMKMPVGPKTLGRIWNVMGKPVDGKPMPEVEEFYPIHHAAPRFDELTTKTEIFETGIKAVDLLEPYIRGGKTGLFGGAGVGKTVLIQELINNLAQEHGGTSVCTGVGERTREGTDLYLEMSESGVIDKTCLVYGQMNEPPGARLRIGLAGLTTAEYFRDRGQDVLLFIDNIFRFSQAGSEVSALLGRMPSAVGYQPTLATEMGDLQERITSTKTGSITSVQAVYVPADDLTDPAPATTFTHLDATTVLSRSISSLGLFPAIDPLASSSDALDPSIVGEEHYRVAVKVQELLQEYSDLQDIIAILGMDELSEEQRLTVNRARKIQQFLSQSFHVAEKFTGNPGVYVRVEDTVRSFAEIVDGKADDLPEQAFRYASTIEDVRERARKMGEK
;
A
#
# COMPACT_ATOMS: atom_id res chain seq x y z
N MET A 1 -29.55 25.75 -24.90
CA MET A 1 -30.30 26.18 -23.68
C MET A 1 -30.36 25.09 -22.61
N ALA A 2 -30.36 23.81 -22.92
CA ALA A 2 -30.40 22.74 -21.90
C ALA A 2 -29.13 22.61 -21.03
N ASN A 3 -27.95 22.94 -21.58
CA ASN A 3 -26.67 22.84 -20.82
C ASN A 3 -26.50 23.93 -19.75
N ASN A 4 -27.18 25.06 -19.85
CA ASN A 4 -27.11 26.12 -18.83
C ASN A 4 -28.01 25.83 -17.63
N THR A 5 -29.12 25.10 -17.84
CA THR A 5 -30.06 24.79 -16.75
C THR A 5 -29.48 23.67 -15.84
N VAL A 6 -28.75 22.73 -16.41
CA VAL A 6 -28.05 21.68 -15.62
C VAL A 6 -26.88 22.26 -14.85
N LYS A 7 -26.11 23.19 -15.45
CA LYS A 7 -25.03 23.90 -14.75
C LYS A 7 -25.55 24.74 -13.59
N LEU A 8 -26.65 25.49 -13.79
CA LEU A 8 -27.27 26.26 -12.74
C LEU A 8 -27.88 25.39 -11.62
N ALA A 9 -28.45 24.23 -11.96
CA ALA A 9 -28.96 23.30 -10.94
C ALA A 9 -27.81 22.61 -10.15
N VAL A 10 -26.67 22.38 -10.76
CA VAL A 10 -25.48 21.87 -10.05
C VAL A 10 -24.83 22.98 -9.21
N GLU A 11 -24.81 24.22 -9.68
CA GLU A 11 -24.31 25.37 -8.90
C GLU A 11 -25.25 25.77 -7.74
N GLU A 12 -26.55 25.58 -7.88
CA GLU A 12 -27.51 25.78 -6.77
C GLU A 12 -27.47 24.65 -5.74
N ALA A 13 -27.15 23.41 -6.15
CA ALA A 13 -26.93 22.27 -5.24
C ALA A 13 -25.62 22.39 -4.45
N THR A 14 -24.67 23.25 -4.89
CA THR A 14 -23.38 23.49 -4.22
C THR A 14 -23.39 24.73 -3.31
N LYS A 15 -24.52 25.31 -2.99
CA LYS A 15 -24.57 26.25 -1.87
C LYS A 15 -24.28 25.49 -0.59
N LYS A 16 -23.12 25.73 0.01
CA LYS A 16 -22.74 25.25 1.34
C LYS A 16 -23.85 25.65 2.34
N THR A 17 -24.72 24.69 2.66
CA THR A 17 -25.70 24.84 3.75
C THR A 17 -25.02 24.36 5.01
N THR A 18 -24.39 25.27 5.74
CA THR A 18 -23.84 24.93 7.06
C THR A 18 -24.98 24.90 8.08
N ALA A 19 -24.92 23.92 8.99
CA ALA A 19 -25.81 23.87 10.15
C ALA A 19 -25.48 24.95 11.21
N GLY A 20 -24.36 25.65 11.04
CA GLY A 20 -23.85 26.66 11.98
C GLY A 20 -23.16 26.08 13.19
N ASP A 21 -23.33 26.70 14.33
CA ASP A 21 -22.67 26.31 15.58
C ASP A 21 -23.52 25.33 16.39
N GLY A 22 -22.90 24.24 16.78
CA GLY A 22 -23.40 23.29 17.75
C GLY A 22 -22.67 23.38 19.08
N ARG A 23 -23.22 22.76 20.11
CA ARG A 23 -22.60 22.67 21.44
C ARG A 23 -22.30 21.24 21.83
N ILE A 24 -21.11 20.99 22.31
CA ILE A 24 -20.72 19.69 22.87
C ILE A 24 -21.57 19.38 24.11
N VAL A 25 -22.31 18.27 24.08
CA VAL A 25 -23.19 17.85 25.18
C VAL A 25 -22.67 16.62 25.90
N ARG A 26 -21.85 15.77 25.22
CA ARG A 26 -21.31 14.54 25.77
C ARG A 26 -19.96 14.21 25.14
N ILE A 27 -19.05 13.67 25.94
CA ILE A 27 -17.72 13.22 25.48
C ILE A 27 -17.48 11.82 26.09
N ILE A 28 -17.14 10.85 25.26
CA ILE A 28 -16.77 9.47 25.67
C ILE A 28 -15.56 9.05 24.85
N GLY A 29 -14.36 9.25 25.41
CA GLY A 29 -13.13 9.06 24.65
C GLY A 29 -13.15 9.85 23.35
N PRO A 30 -12.89 9.24 22.18
CA PRO A 30 -12.91 9.93 20.90
C PRO A 30 -14.31 10.20 20.35
N VAL A 31 -15.39 9.72 20.99
CA VAL A 31 -16.78 9.98 20.56
C VAL A 31 -17.32 11.20 21.26
N VAL A 32 -17.80 12.17 20.48
CA VAL A 32 -18.33 13.45 20.97
C VAL A 32 -19.73 13.66 20.40
N ASP A 33 -20.72 13.87 21.27
CA ASP A 33 -22.07 14.22 20.87
C ASP A 33 -22.24 15.75 20.89
N VAL A 34 -22.67 16.32 19.76
CA VAL A 34 -22.85 17.75 19.55
C VAL A 34 -24.33 18.05 19.26
N LYS A 35 -24.91 19.01 19.98
CA LYS A 35 -26.30 19.42 19.81
C LYS A 35 -26.38 20.70 18.96
N PHE A 36 -27.25 20.68 17.97
CA PHE A 36 -27.63 21.82 17.13
C PHE A 36 -29.07 22.21 17.44
N ASP A 37 -29.34 23.51 17.50
CA ASP A 37 -30.66 24.05 17.77
C ASP A 37 -31.52 24.22 16.49
N GLY A 38 -30.91 24.11 15.32
CA GLY A 38 -31.53 24.22 14.01
C GLY A 38 -31.36 22.97 13.14
N ALA A 39 -30.88 23.18 11.92
CA ALA A 39 -30.51 22.09 11.03
C ALA A 39 -29.36 21.26 11.63
N VAL A 40 -29.36 19.97 11.34
CA VAL A 40 -28.27 19.06 11.77
C VAL A 40 -27.32 18.82 10.60
N PRO A 41 -26.00 18.78 10.85
CA PRO A 41 -25.03 18.49 9.82
C PRO A 41 -25.27 17.10 9.18
N PRO A 42 -25.05 16.95 7.87
CA PRO A 42 -25.04 15.66 7.20
C PRO A 42 -23.96 14.72 7.78
N ILE A 43 -24.15 13.42 7.56
CA ILE A 43 -23.13 12.40 7.87
C ILE A 43 -21.87 12.71 7.04
N TYR A 44 -20.70 12.48 7.63
CA TYR A 44 -19.36 12.80 7.14
C TYR A 44 -18.98 14.28 7.12
N ASN A 45 -19.88 15.22 7.45
CA ASN A 45 -19.46 16.60 7.61
C ASN A 45 -18.41 16.72 8.73
N ALA A 46 -17.46 17.61 8.50
CA ALA A 46 -16.44 17.98 9.47
C ALA A 46 -16.92 19.14 10.34
N LEU A 47 -16.85 18.97 11.67
CA LEU A 47 -17.06 20.04 12.63
C LEU A 47 -15.72 20.47 13.20
N THR A 48 -15.42 21.76 13.22
CA THR A 48 -14.20 22.30 13.83
C THR A 48 -14.45 22.71 15.28
N VAL A 49 -13.53 22.35 16.16
CA VAL A 49 -13.51 22.78 17.56
C VAL A 49 -12.18 23.44 17.85
N GLU A 50 -12.24 24.70 18.27
CA GLU A 50 -11.09 25.49 18.71
C GLU A 50 -11.34 25.91 20.17
N ALA A 51 -10.43 25.61 21.06
CA ALA A 51 -10.56 25.93 22.48
C ALA A 51 -9.22 26.17 23.16
N GLU A 52 -9.18 27.17 24.05
CA GLU A 52 -8.11 27.32 25.01
C GLU A 52 -8.37 26.40 26.20
N THR A 53 -7.46 25.51 26.49
CA THR A 53 -7.57 24.54 27.58
C THR A 53 -6.42 24.70 28.58
N PRO A 54 -6.53 24.15 29.80
CA PRO A 54 -5.44 24.17 30.76
C PRO A 54 -4.13 23.49 30.27
N ILE A 55 -4.23 22.66 29.24
CA ILE A 55 -3.09 21.94 28.64
C ILE A 55 -2.61 22.60 27.32
N GLY A 56 -3.19 23.73 26.92
CA GLY A 56 -2.83 24.51 25.74
C GLY A 56 -3.96 24.69 24.76
N HIS A 57 -3.66 25.31 23.62
CA HIS A 57 -4.61 25.49 22.51
C HIS A 57 -4.96 24.16 21.88
N LEU A 58 -6.25 23.86 21.80
CA LEU A 58 -6.80 22.66 21.18
C LEU A 58 -7.48 23.04 19.87
N SER A 59 -7.09 22.38 18.80
CA SER A 59 -7.71 22.47 17.49
C SER A 59 -7.96 21.05 16.97
N THR A 60 -9.21 20.66 16.85
CA THR A 60 -9.59 19.32 16.37
C THR A 60 -10.74 19.35 15.39
N ILE A 61 -10.83 18.29 14.60
CA ILE A 61 -11.98 18.03 13.72
C ILE A 61 -12.76 16.84 14.31
N LEU A 62 -14.08 17.02 14.33
CA LEU A 62 -15.04 15.97 14.68
C LEU A 62 -15.82 15.61 13.42
N GLU A 63 -15.75 14.35 12.99
CA GLU A 63 -16.51 13.85 11.84
C GLU A 63 -17.88 13.32 12.28
N VAL A 64 -18.93 13.74 11.62
CA VAL A 64 -20.31 13.29 11.91
C VAL A 64 -20.51 11.85 11.43
N GLU A 65 -20.80 10.95 12.36
CA GLU A 65 -21.02 9.52 12.09
C GLU A 65 -22.51 9.12 12.12
N SER A 66 -23.32 9.81 12.91
CA SER A 66 -24.75 9.54 12.98
C SER A 66 -25.53 10.72 13.52
N GLN A 67 -26.82 10.79 13.12
CA GLN A 67 -27.79 11.75 13.64
C GLN A 67 -28.65 11.06 14.67
N LEU A 68 -28.83 11.70 15.83
CA LEU A 68 -29.61 11.22 16.96
C LEU A 68 -30.85 12.09 17.17
N PRO A 69 -31.89 11.58 17.86
CA PRO A 69 -33.04 12.41 18.20
C PRO A 69 -32.68 13.67 18.98
N GLY A 70 -33.47 14.72 18.82
CA GLY A 70 -33.32 15.99 19.56
C GLY A 70 -32.25 16.92 19.03
N GLY A 71 -31.90 16.83 17.74
CA GLY A 71 -30.92 17.71 17.10
C GLY A 71 -29.47 17.42 17.50
N VAL A 72 -29.19 16.20 17.93
CA VAL A 72 -27.85 15.77 18.33
C VAL A 72 -27.19 14.97 17.20
N VAL A 73 -25.92 15.26 16.93
CA VAL A 73 -25.08 14.41 16.08
C VAL A 73 -24.03 13.74 16.93
N ARG A 74 -23.74 12.48 16.61
CA ARG A 74 -22.62 11.74 17.17
C ARG A 74 -21.46 11.79 16.23
N THR A 75 -20.31 12.17 16.76
CA THR A 75 -19.10 12.41 15.98
C THR A 75 -17.93 11.60 16.51
N VAL A 76 -16.91 11.43 15.67
CA VAL A 76 -15.63 10.85 16.05
C VAL A 76 -14.52 11.88 15.86
N ALA A 77 -13.69 12.05 16.89
CA ALA A 77 -12.58 13.01 16.87
C ALA A 77 -11.38 12.49 16.07
N MET A 78 -10.75 13.39 15.32
CA MET A 78 -9.54 13.13 14.53
C MET A 78 -8.24 13.42 15.29
N SER A 79 -8.32 13.97 16.49
CA SER A 79 -7.18 14.13 17.40
C SER A 79 -7.62 13.83 18.84
N SER A 80 -6.69 13.92 19.81
CA SER A 80 -7.06 13.72 21.21
C SER A 80 -8.21 14.62 21.65
N THR A 81 -9.10 14.06 22.45
CA THR A 81 -10.21 14.77 23.11
C THR A 81 -9.85 15.30 24.49
N ASP A 82 -8.57 15.14 24.91
CA ASP A 82 -8.10 15.64 26.19
C ASP A 82 -8.21 17.16 26.26
N GLY A 83 -8.89 17.65 27.30
CA GLY A 83 -9.17 19.08 27.47
C GLY A 83 -10.49 19.55 26.85
N LEU A 84 -11.18 18.74 26.02
CA LEU A 84 -12.54 19.07 25.59
C LEU A 84 -13.49 19.11 26.78
N GLN A 85 -14.43 20.07 26.75
CA GLN A 85 -15.44 20.25 27.79
C GLN A 85 -16.83 20.37 27.17
N ARG A 86 -17.85 19.94 27.93
CA ARG A 86 -19.23 20.20 27.55
C ARG A 86 -19.50 21.70 27.49
N GLY A 87 -20.27 22.11 26.49
CA GLY A 87 -20.60 23.52 26.26
C GLY A 87 -19.68 24.21 25.26
N LEU A 88 -18.52 23.63 24.91
CA LEU A 88 -17.69 24.16 23.82
C LEU A 88 -18.46 24.16 22.50
N ILE A 89 -18.11 25.11 21.65
CA ILE A 89 -18.70 25.26 20.32
C ILE A 89 -18.00 24.34 19.34
N ALA A 90 -18.80 23.64 18.53
CA ALA A 90 -18.36 22.91 17.38
C ALA A 90 -19.05 23.49 16.14
N THR A 91 -18.29 24.04 15.21
CA THR A 91 -18.79 24.73 14.03
C THR A 91 -18.81 23.79 12.83
N ASP A 92 -19.97 23.65 12.19
CA ASP A 92 -20.11 22.86 10.96
C ASP A 92 -19.43 23.57 9.78
N THR A 93 -18.50 22.89 9.12
CA THR A 93 -17.82 23.41 7.92
C THR A 93 -18.70 23.38 6.67
N GLY A 94 -19.83 22.63 6.72
CA GLY A 94 -20.73 22.41 5.60
C GLY A 94 -20.22 21.40 4.56
N GLU A 95 -19.13 20.70 4.84
CA GLU A 95 -18.51 19.74 3.94
C GLU A 95 -17.71 18.68 4.69
N PRO A 96 -17.40 17.51 4.07
CA PRO A 96 -16.51 16.50 4.63
C PRO A 96 -15.11 17.03 4.82
N MET A 97 -14.29 16.27 5.59
CA MET A 97 -12.86 16.53 5.69
C MET A 97 -12.19 16.50 4.32
N LYS A 98 -11.19 17.38 4.15
CA LYS A 98 -10.46 17.53 2.90
C LYS A 98 -8.96 17.37 3.10
N MET A 99 -8.31 16.80 2.10
CA MET A 99 -6.87 16.75 1.99
C MET A 99 -6.35 17.78 1.01
N PRO A 100 -5.23 18.45 1.32
CA PRO A 100 -4.50 19.22 0.32
C PRO A 100 -3.96 18.26 -0.74
N VAL A 101 -4.05 18.65 -2.00
CA VAL A 101 -3.62 17.82 -3.12
C VAL A 101 -2.73 18.63 -4.07
N GLY A 102 -1.96 17.94 -4.91
CA GLY A 102 -1.13 18.56 -5.93
C GLY A 102 0.37 18.48 -5.68
N PRO A 103 1.20 18.99 -6.61
CA PRO A 103 2.66 18.83 -6.57
C PRO A 103 3.33 19.37 -5.29
N LYS A 104 2.73 20.37 -4.65
CA LYS A 104 3.25 20.96 -3.40
C LYS A 104 3.08 20.06 -2.18
N THR A 105 2.34 18.93 -2.30
CA THR A 105 2.23 17.93 -1.24
C THR A 105 3.38 16.93 -1.25
N LEU A 106 4.13 16.84 -2.34
CA LEU A 106 5.29 15.96 -2.47
C LEU A 106 6.44 16.42 -1.56
N GLY A 107 7.21 15.47 -1.07
CA GLY A 107 8.33 15.74 -0.16
C GLY A 107 7.89 16.10 1.27
N ARG A 108 6.61 15.92 1.61
CA ARG A 108 6.00 16.37 2.86
C ARG A 108 5.30 15.23 3.59
N ILE A 109 5.12 15.41 4.90
CA ILE A 109 4.37 14.47 5.75
C ILE A 109 3.08 15.17 6.22
N TRP A 110 1.95 14.54 5.96
CA TRP A 110 0.61 15.05 6.25
C TRP A 110 -0.11 14.16 7.28
N ASN A 111 -0.92 14.77 8.12
CA ASN A 111 -1.87 14.05 8.98
C ASN A 111 -3.27 13.97 8.33
N VAL A 112 -4.20 13.29 9.00
CA VAL A 112 -5.58 13.11 8.52
C VAL A 112 -6.38 14.41 8.36
N MET A 113 -5.99 15.45 9.08
CA MET A 113 -6.63 16.78 9.02
C MET A 113 -6.04 17.68 7.91
N GLY A 114 -5.18 17.13 7.03
CA GLY A 114 -4.50 17.89 5.99
C GLY A 114 -3.49 18.91 6.50
N LYS A 115 -2.95 18.71 7.71
CA LYS A 115 -1.90 19.56 8.28
C LYS A 115 -0.53 18.89 8.14
N PRO A 116 0.53 19.64 7.78
CA PRO A 116 1.87 19.07 7.73
C PRO A 116 2.39 18.78 9.14
N VAL A 117 3.07 17.64 9.31
CA VAL A 117 3.65 17.20 10.59
C VAL A 117 5.16 17.02 10.54
N ASP A 118 5.80 17.46 9.46
CA ASP A 118 7.23 17.41 9.21
C ASP A 118 8.03 18.61 9.80
N GLY A 119 7.38 19.44 10.61
CA GLY A 119 7.98 20.65 11.21
C GLY A 119 8.17 21.81 10.24
N LYS A 120 7.79 21.68 8.99
CA LYS A 120 7.86 22.73 7.98
C LYS A 120 6.53 23.50 7.90
N PRO A 121 6.55 24.77 7.47
CA PRO A 121 5.32 25.56 7.32
C PRO A 121 4.36 24.94 6.29
N MET A 122 3.08 25.25 6.43
CA MET A 122 2.05 24.86 5.45
C MET A 122 2.41 25.43 4.09
N PRO A 123 2.53 24.63 3.02
CA PRO A 123 2.74 25.17 1.68
C PRO A 123 1.47 25.86 1.16
N GLU A 124 1.62 26.76 0.21
CA GLU A 124 0.49 27.34 -0.51
C GLU A 124 -0.11 26.32 -1.47
N VAL A 125 -1.08 25.55 -0.99
CA VAL A 125 -1.82 24.56 -1.77
C VAL A 125 -3.04 25.19 -2.39
N GLU A 126 -3.28 24.93 -3.66
CA GLU A 126 -4.38 25.55 -4.42
C GLU A 126 -5.67 24.74 -4.38
N GLU A 127 -5.56 23.41 -4.24
CA GLU A 127 -6.68 22.48 -4.33
C GLU A 127 -6.79 21.61 -3.09
N PHE A 128 -8.04 21.34 -2.68
CA PHE A 128 -8.39 20.45 -1.58
C PHE A 128 -9.50 19.50 -2.02
N TYR A 129 -9.29 18.20 -1.86
CA TYR A 129 -10.25 17.17 -2.23
C TYR A 129 -10.87 16.53 -0.98
N PRO A 130 -12.20 16.29 -0.97
CA PRO A 130 -12.85 15.59 0.13
C PRO A 130 -12.34 14.15 0.19
N ILE A 131 -12.15 13.63 1.41
CA ILE A 131 -11.70 12.24 1.60
C ILE A 131 -12.83 11.24 1.32
N HIS A 132 -14.07 11.66 1.50
CA HIS A 132 -15.26 10.87 1.19
C HIS A 132 -15.80 11.27 -0.18
N HIS A 133 -15.65 10.39 -1.14
CA HIS A 133 -16.27 10.48 -2.46
C HIS A 133 -16.40 9.08 -3.08
N ALA A 134 -17.22 8.96 -4.10
CA ALA A 134 -17.48 7.70 -4.76
C ALA A 134 -16.25 7.21 -5.55
N ALA A 135 -16.16 5.90 -5.73
CA ALA A 135 -15.23 5.29 -6.67
C ALA A 135 -15.50 5.78 -8.11
N PRO A 136 -14.49 5.71 -9.01
CA PRO A 136 -14.68 6.03 -10.42
C PRO A 136 -15.83 5.26 -11.04
N ARG A 137 -16.58 5.91 -11.91
CA ARG A 137 -17.72 5.30 -12.58
C ARG A 137 -17.25 4.22 -13.56
N PHE A 138 -18.12 3.25 -13.82
CA PHE A 138 -17.83 2.15 -14.74
C PHE A 138 -17.39 2.62 -16.15
N ASP A 139 -17.95 3.73 -16.63
CA ASP A 139 -17.60 4.32 -17.92
C ASP A 139 -16.24 5.05 -17.93
N GLU A 140 -15.66 5.31 -16.77
CA GLU A 140 -14.33 5.93 -16.58
C GLU A 140 -13.21 4.90 -16.48
N LEU A 141 -13.53 3.64 -16.16
CA LEU A 141 -12.56 2.57 -16.00
C LEU A 141 -11.96 2.13 -17.35
N THR A 142 -10.71 1.66 -17.29
CA THR A 142 -10.11 0.92 -18.40
C THR A 142 -10.41 -0.57 -18.24
N THR A 143 -10.67 -1.25 -19.36
CA THR A 143 -10.90 -2.70 -19.39
C THR A 143 -9.65 -3.48 -19.76
N LYS A 144 -8.56 -2.77 -20.11
CA LYS A 144 -7.31 -3.40 -20.53
C LYS A 144 -6.49 -3.74 -19.28
N THR A 145 -6.18 -5.01 -19.11
CA THR A 145 -5.23 -5.47 -18.10
C THR A 145 -3.81 -5.36 -18.65
N GLU A 146 -2.97 -4.60 -18.00
CA GLU A 146 -1.55 -4.42 -18.34
C GLU A 146 -0.71 -4.73 -17.10
N ILE A 147 0.47 -5.32 -17.30
CA ILE A 147 1.44 -5.51 -16.22
C ILE A 147 2.09 -4.17 -15.86
N PHE A 148 2.29 -3.98 -14.57
CA PHE A 148 3.12 -2.92 -14.03
C PHE A 148 4.54 -3.46 -13.86
N GLU A 149 5.44 -3.13 -14.79
CA GLU A 149 6.83 -3.55 -14.75
C GLU A 149 7.55 -2.93 -13.55
N THR A 150 8.02 -3.77 -12.64
CA THR A 150 8.68 -3.30 -11.41
C THR A 150 10.20 -3.20 -11.54
N GLY A 151 10.80 -3.89 -12.51
CA GLY A 151 12.23 -4.02 -12.68
C GLY A 151 12.89 -4.97 -11.67
N ILE A 152 12.08 -5.70 -10.90
CA ILE A 152 12.50 -6.69 -9.91
C ILE A 152 12.21 -8.09 -10.46
N LYS A 153 13.25 -8.85 -10.80
CA LYS A 153 13.14 -10.14 -11.50
C LYS A 153 12.15 -11.11 -10.83
N ALA A 154 12.20 -11.23 -9.51
CA ALA A 154 11.34 -12.15 -8.78
C ALA A 154 9.86 -11.77 -8.89
N VAL A 155 9.55 -10.48 -8.79
CA VAL A 155 8.19 -9.95 -8.94
C VAL A 155 7.72 -10.12 -10.38
N ASP A 156 8.47 -9.54 -11.31
CA ASP A 156 8.05 -9.46 -12.72
C ASP A 156 7.91 -10.83 -13.39
N LEU A 157 8.69 -11.85 -12.95
CA LEU A 157 8.59 -13.19 -13.49
C LEU A 157 7.43 -14.00 -12.89
N LEU A 158 7.35 -14.04 -11.55
CA LEU A 158 6.56 -15.06 -10.83
C LEU A 158 5.24 -14.51 -10.26
N GLU A 159 5.17 -13.21 -10.01
CA GLU A 159 4.02 -12.54 -9.41
C GLU A 159 3.80 -11.15 -10.03
N PRO A 160 3.71 -11.04 -11.37
CA PRO A 160 3.64 -9.73 -12.04
C PRO A 160 2.48 -8.90 -11.51
N TYR A 161 2.76 -7.63 -11.18
CA TYR A 161 1.75 -6.71 -10.68
C TYR A 161 0.88 -6.20 -11.82
N ILE A 162 -0.40 -5.99 -11.54
CA ILE A 162 -1.34 -5.39 -12.49
C ILE A 162 -1.29 -3.87 -12.33
N ARG A 163 -1.19 -3.15 -13.43
CA ARG A 163 -1.33 -1.69 -13.44
C ARG A 163 -2.75 -1.29 -13.03
N GLY A 164 -2.87 -0.56 -11.93
CA GLY A 164 -4.15 -0.28 -11.28
C GLY A 164 -4.68 -1.42 -10.41
N GLY A 165 -3.87 -2.45 -10.21
CA GLY A 165 -4.18 -3.58 -9.34
C GLY A 165 -3.75 -3.35 -7.89
N LYS A 166 -4.05 -4.35 -7.08
CA LYS A 166 -3.86 -4.35 -5.63
C LYS A 166 -3.01 -5.55 -5.23
N THR A 167 -1.85 -5.27 -4.68
CA THR A 167 -0.92 -6.31 -4.21
C THR A 167 -0.86 -6.33 -2.69
N GLY A 168 -1.03 -7.50 -2.09
CA GLY A 168 -0.80 -7.73 -0.67
C GLY A 168 0.67 -8.08 -0.42
N LEU A 169 1.32 -7.35 0.49
CA LEU A 169 2.70 -7.62 0.89
C LEU A 169 2.73 -8.24 2.28
N PHE A 170 3.14 -9.50 2.34
CA PHE A 170 3.22 -10.30 3.55
C PHE A 170 4.67 -10.51 3.97
N GLY A 171 4.92 -10.55 5.27
CA GLY A 171 6.25 -10.85 5.80
C GLY A 171 6.43 -10.34 7.21
N GLY A 172 7.23 -11.07 7.97
CA GLY A 172 7.60 -10.70 9.34
C GLY A 172 8.53 -9.49 9.41
N ALA A 173 8.91 -9.11 10.62
CA ALA A 173 9.90 -8.05 10.80
C ALA A 173 11.29 -8.48 10.28
N GLY A 174 12.02 -7.55 9.67
CA GLY A 174 13.41 -7.74 9.26
C GLY A 174 13.64 -8.56 7.98
N VAL A 175 12.59 -8.81 7.18
CA VAL A 175 12.72 -9.54 5.91
C VAL A 175 12.92 -8.62 4.69
N GLY A 176 13.02 -7.29 4.90
CA GLY A 176 13.29 -6.33 3.83
C GLY A 176 12.06 -5.68 3.21
N LYS A 177 10.90 -5.67 3.89
CA LYS A 177 9.68 -5.00 3.41
C LYS A 177 9.92 -3.55 2.99
N THR A 178 10.47 -2.75 3.90
CA THR A 178 10.73 -1.33 3.67
C THR A 178 11.66 -1.09 2.48
N VAL A 179 12.71 -1.90 2.37
CA VAL A 179 13.68 -1.80 1.26
C VAL A 179 13.04 -2.15 -0.08
N LEU A 180 12.16 -3.17 -0.12
CA LEU A 180 11.40 -3.50 -1.31
C LEU A 180 10.45 -2.37 -1.72
N ILE A 181 9.74 -1.79 -0.76
CA ILE A 181 8.84 -0.64 -1.01
C ILE A 181 9.63 0.55 -1.58
N GLN A 182 10.76 0.87 -0.98
CA GLN A 182 11.60 1.99 -1.46
C GLN A 182 12.15 1.73 -2.87
N GLU A 183 12.52 0.50 -3.19
CA GLU A 183 12.98 0.15 -4.55
C GLU A 183 11.86 0.29 -5.58
N LEU A 184 10.63 -0.15 -5.24
CA LEU A 184 9.47 0.04 -6.11
C LEU A 184 9.18 1.53 -6.37
N ILE A 185 9.29 2.37 -5.33
CA ILE A 185 9.14 3.84 -5.45
C ILE A 185 10.24 4.41 -6.34
N ASN A 186 11.48 4.00 -6.10
CA ASN A 186 12.62 4.46 -6.90
C ASN A 186 12.44 4.10 -8.38
N ASN A 187 12.07 2.85 -8.66
CA ASN A 187 11.92 2.36 -10.01
C ASN A 187 10.75 3.05 -10.74
N LEU A 188 9.62 3.27 -10.04
CA LEU A 188 8.53 4.07 -10.60
C LEU A 188 8.97 5.50 -10.93
N ALA A 189 9.67 6.15 -10.01
CA ALA A 189 10.09 7.53 -10.18
C ALA A 189 11.11 7.72 -11.31
N GLN A 190 12.05 6.77 -11.48
CA GLN A 190 13.13 6.85 -12.45
C GLN A 190 12.71 6.36 -13.84
N GLU A 191 12.02 5.22 -13.92
CA GLU A 191 11.74 4.56 -15.20
C GLU A 191 10.35 4.96 -15.76
N HIS A 192 9.37 5.20 -14.89
CA HIS A 192 7.99 5.51 -15.32
C HIS A 192 7.61 6.98 -15.11
N GLY A 193 8.46 7.77 -14.41
CA GLY A 193 8.18 9.19 -14.14
C GLY A 193 6.96 9.44 -13.23
N GLY A 194 6.46 8.41 -12.57
CA GLY A 194 5.28 8.44 -11.74
C GLY A 194 5.50 9.07 -10.37
N THR A 195 4.41 9.18 -9.63
CA THR A 195 4.36 9.73 -8.27
C THR A 195 3.94 8.64 -7.29
N SER A 196 4.48 8.69 -6.07
CA SER A 196 4.13 7.75 -5.01
C SER A 196 3.42 8.43 -3.85
N VAL A 197 2.50 7.70 -3.23
CA VAL A 197 1.86 8.11 -1.97
C VAL A 197 2.05 6.99 -0.96
N CYS A 198 2.66 7.30 0.18
CA CYS A 198 2.84 6.33 1.27
C CYS A 198 1.89 6.68 2.41
N THR A 199 1.00 5.76 2.71
CA THR A 199 -0.01 5.93 3.74
C THR A 199 0.30 5.03 4.94
N GLY A 200 0.71 5.63 6.05
CA GLY A 200 0.95 4.91 7.31
C GLY A 200 -0.33 4.85 8.14
N VAL A 201 -0.90 3.66 8.29
CA VAL A 201 -2.13 3.42 9.04
C VAL A 201 -1.82 2.72 10.35
N GLY A 202 -1.83 3.46 11.44
CA GLY A 202 -1.60 2.92 12.78
C GLY A 202 -0.19 2.36 13.01
N GLU A 203 0.80 2.84 12.27
CA GLU A 203 2.19 2.42 12.41
C GLU A 203 2.96 3.25 13.44
N ARG A 204 4.14 2.78 13.82
CA ARG A 204 4.98 3.45 14.83
C ARG A 204 5.57 4.72 14.27
N THR A 205 5.54 5.79 15.06
CA THR A 205 6.16 7.09 14.72
C THR A 205 7.61 6.95 14.27
N ARG A 206 8.39 6.08 14.94
CA ARG A 206 9.79 5.85 14.59
C ARG A 206 9.95 5.27 13.20
N GLU A 207 9.15 4.26 12.84
CA GLU A 207 9.22 3.61 11.51
C GLU A 207 8.86 4.61 10.40
N GLY A 208 7.86 5.48 10.65
CA GLY A 208 7.53 6.55 9.72
C GLY A 208 8.64 7.60 9.56
N THR A 209 9.35 7.92 10.65
CA THR A 209 10.49 8.85 10.60
C THR A 209 11.68 8.21 9.88
N ASP A 210 11.99 6.94 10.20
CA ASP A 210 13.07 6.21 9.55
C ASP A 210 12.81 6.12 8.03
N LEU A 211 11.58 5.80 7.59
CA LEU A 211 11.20 5.78 6.19
C LEU A 211 11.38 7.14 5.50
N TYR A 212 10.98 8.24 6.14
CA TYR A 212 11.18 9.58 5.61
C TYR A 212 12.66 9.94 5.42
N LEU A 213 13.51 9.58 6.40
CA LEU A 213 14.95 9.82 6.34
C LEU A 213 15.61 9.00 5.23
N GLU A 214 15.30 7.71 5.14
CA GLU A 214 15.81 6.81 4.12
C GLU A 214 15.40 7.24 2.71
N MET A 215 14.13 7.66 2.51
CA MET A 215 13.66 8.23 1.24
C MET A 215 14.34 9.56 0.90
N SER A 216 14.67 10.36 1.90
CA SER A 216 15.40 11.61 1.71
C SER A 216 16.85 11.35 1.29
N GLU A 217 17.50 10.35 1.87
CA GLU A 217 18.87 9.95 1.54
C GLU A 217 18.99 9.29 0.16
N SER A 218 17.98 8.50 -0.23
CA SER A 218 17.92 7.88 -1.57
C SER A 218 17.45 8.85 -2.66
N GLY A 219 16.90 10.02 -2.29
CA GLY A 219 16.47 11.05 -3.23
C GLY A 219 15.09 10.81 -3.86
N VAL A 220 14.32 9.80 -3.39
CA VAL A 220 12.98 9.50 -3.90
C VAL A 220 11.89 10.32 -3.25
N ILE A 221 12.20 11.01 -2.15
CA ILE A 221 11.23 11.79 -1.36
C ILE A 221 10.53 12.89 -2.20
N ASP A 222 11.23 13.51 -3.14
CA ASP A 222 10.70 14.61 -3.97
C ASP A 222 9.55 14.16 -4.90
N LYS A 223 9.40 12.86 -5.11
CA LYS A 223 8.32 12.23 -5.89
C LYS A 223 7.29 11.52 -5.01
N THR A 224 7.42 11.64 -3.69
CA THR A 224 6.61 10.90 -2.72
C THR A 224 5.87 11.84 -1.78
N CYS A 225 4.58 11.60 -1.59
CA CYS A 225 3.77 12.22 -0.54
C CYS A 225 3.58 11.22 0.60
N LEU A 226 3.85 11.63 1.84
CA LEU A 226 3.64 10.80 3.03
C LEU A 226 2.39 11.26 3.78
N VAL A 227 1.49 10.32 4.11
CA VAL A 227 0.23 10.61 4.80
C VAL A 227 0.11 9.65 5.98
N TYR A 228 0.30 10.16 7.21
CA TYR A 228 0.46 9.32 8.40
C TYR A 228 -0.63 9.54 9.44
N GLY A 229 -1.28 8.42 9.84
CA GLY A 229 -2.09 8.30 11.03
C GLY A 229 -1.44 7.28 11.98
N GLN A 230 -0.71 7.77 12.97
CA GLN A 230 0.20 6.95 13.77
C GLN A 230 -0.52 6.15 14.85
N MET A 231 0.17 5.18 15.46
CA MET A 231 -0.36 4.27 16.46
C MET A 231 -0.92 4.97 17.70
N ASN A 232 -0.36 6.12 18.07
CA ASN A 232 -0.79 6.92 19.22
C ASN A 232 -1.97 7.86 18.90
N GLU A 233 -2.40 7.96 17.65
CA GLU A 233 -3.55 8.78 17.28
C GLU A 233 -4.87 8.04 17.56
N PRO A 234 -5.98 8.78 17.76
CA PRO A 234 -7.28 8.18 18.04
C PRO A 234 -7.78 7.31 16.87
N PRO A 235 -8.70 6.37 17.13
CA PRO A 235 -9.18 5.44 16.11
C PRO A 235 -9.85 6.14 14.92
N GLY A 236 -10.48 7.31 15.12
CA GLY A 236 -11.02 8.11 14.02
C GLY A 236 -9.95 8.51 13.00
N ALA A 237 -8.80 9.02 13.47
CA ALA A 237 -7.68 9.37 12.60
C ALA A 237 -7.14 8.14 11.86
N ARG A 238 -6.91 7.03 12.57
CA ARG A 238 -6.40 5.78 11.98
C ARG A 238 -7.36 5.17 10.95
N LEU A 239 -8.67 5.34 11.13
CA LEU A 239 -9.68 4.88 10.18
C LEU A 239 -9.73 5.73 8.91
N ARG A 240 -9.49 7.05 9.02
CA ARG A 240 -9.64 7.97 7.88
C ARG A 240 -8.36 8.23 7.12
N ILE A 241 -7.19 7.93 7.70
CA ILE A 241 -5.90 8.20 7.06
C ILE A 241 -5.71 7.42 5.75
N GLY A 242 -6.25 6.20 5.64
CA GLY A 242 -6.24 5.42 4.41
C GLY A 242 -6.96 6.14 3.27
N LEU A 243 -8.14 6.72 3.57
CA LEU A 243 -8.92 7.52 2.61
C LEU A 243 -8.20 8.81 2.25
N ALA A 244 -7.53 9.44 3.23
CA ALA A 244 -6.78 10.67 3.02
C ALA A 244 -5.59 10.47 2.04
N GLY A 245 -4.82 9.40 2.25
CA GLY A 245 -3.73 9.04 1.34
C GLY A 245 -4.22 8.67 -0.05
N LEU A 246 -5.29 7.88 -0.13
CA LEU A 246 -5.91 7.51 -1.41
C LEU A 246 -6.40 8.75 -2.18
N THR A 247 -7.05 9.71 -1.50
CA THR A 247 -7.49 10.98 -2.11
C THR A 247 -6.33 11.76 -2.71
N THR A 248 -5.17 11.76 -2.04
CA THR A 248 -3.97 12.39 -2.59
C THR A 248 -3.48 11.67 -3.86
N ALA A 249 -3.53 10.32 -3.88
CA ALA A 249 -3.16 9.52 -5.05
C ALA A 249 -4.11 9.76 -6.23
N GLU A 250 -5.40 9.85 -5.99
CA GLU A 250 -6.43 10.10 -7.02
C GLU A 250 -6.23 11.41 -7.76
N TYR A 251 -5.75 12.45 -7.08
CA TYR A 251 -5.42 13.71 -7.74
C TYR A 251 -4.42 13.54 -8.88
N PHE A 252 -3.36 12.76 -8.67
CA PHE A 252 -2.33 12.52 -9.68
C PHE A 252 -2.83 11.58 -10.77
N ARG A 253 -3.58 10.52 -10.40
CA ARG A 253 -4.23 9.60 -11.37
C ARG A 253 -5.12 10.37 -12.34
N ASP A 254 -5.98 11.24 -11.83
CA ASP A 254 -6.96 11.97 -12.63
C ASP A 254 -6.29 12.99 -13.57
N ARG A 255 -5.01 13.28 -13.36
CA ARG A 255 -4.15 14.10 -14.23
C ARG A 255 -3.24 13.28 -15.16
N GLY A 256 -3.54 12.00 -15.30
CA GLY A 256 -2.87 11.14 -16.28
C GLY A 256 -1.55 10.54 -15.82
N GLN A 257 -1.33 10.48 -14.51
CA GLN A 257 -0.12 9.85 -13.97
C GLN A 257 -0.38 8.41 -13.53
N ASP A 258 0.67 7.62 -13.55
CA ASP A 258 0.74 6.36 -12.84
C ASP A 258 1.20 6.62 -11.41
N VAL A 259 0.37 6.19 -10.47
CA VAL A 259 0.58 6.42 -9.04
C VAL A 259 0.80 5.10 -8.34
N LEU A 260 1.81 5.04 -7.50
CA LEU A 260 2.04 3.91 -6.60
C LEU A 260 1.55 4.29 -5.20
N LEU A 261 0.54 3.59 -4.72
CA LEU A 261 -0.03 3.80 -3.39
C LEU A 261 0.43 2.69 -2.44
N PHE A 262 1.19 3.09 -1.42
CA PHE A 262 1.52 2.20 -0.31
C PHE A 262 0.57 2.41 0.85
N ILE A 263 0.07 1.31 1.42
CA ILE A 263 -0.72 1.31 2.65
C ILE A 263 -0.03 0.40 3.66
N ASP A 264 0.51 0.97 4.71
CA ASP A 264 1.12 0.23 5.80
C ASP A 264 0.50 0.66 7.13
N ASN A 265 -0.38 -0.10 7.73
CA ASN A 265 -0.80 -1.47 7.46
C ASN A 265 -2.32 -1.53 7.24
N ILE A 266 -2.80 -2.20 6.20
CA ILE A 266 -4.24 -2.24 5.89
C ILE A 266 -5.07 -2.92 6.99
N PHE A 267 -4.50 -3.87 7.73
CA PHE A 267 -5.15 -4.49 8.89
C PHE A 267 -5.53 -3.44 9.96
N ARG A 268 -4.69 -2.41 10.16
CA ARG A 268 -4.94 -1.35 11.14
C ARG A 268 -6.15 -0.49 10.77
N PHE A 269 -6.45 -0.37 9.48
CA PHE A 269 -7.70 0.25 9.02
C PHE A 269 -8.92 -0.51 9.56
N SER A 270 -8.96 -1.83 9.39
CA SER A 270 -10.04 -2.68 9.92
C SER A 270 -10.10 -2.64 11.44
N GLN A 271 -8.97 -2.67 12.12
CA GLN A 271 -8.88 -2.56 13.58
C GLN A 271 -9.46 -1.22 14.07
N ALA A 272 -9.07 -0.09 13.48
CA ALA A 272 -9.60 1.22 13.82
C ALA A 272 -11.11 1.31 13.60
N GLY A 273 -11.61 0.69 12.51
CA GLY A 273 -13.05 0.57 12.24
C GLY A 273 -13.79 -0.19 13.33
N SER A 274 -13.23 -1.29 13.86
CA SER A 274 -13.84 -2.04 14.98
C SER A 274 -13.87 -1.23 16.28
N GLU A 275 -12.79 -0.48 16.58
CA GLU A 275 -12.72 0.41 17.73
C GLU A 275 -13.79 1.53 17.65
N VAL A 276 -13.89 2.20 16.50
CA VAL A 276 -14.91 3.24 16.25
C VAL A 276 -16.32 2.65 16.36
N SER A 277 -16.59 1.50 15.74
CA SER A 277 -17.88 0.85 15.78
C SER A 277 -18.33 0.50 17.20
N ALA A 278 -17.40 -0.03 18.01
CA ALA A 278 -17.65 -0.35 19.41
C ALA A 278 -17.98 0.91 20.23
N LEU A 279 -17.23 2.00 20.03
CA LEU A 279 -17.44 3.28 20.70
C LEU A 279 -18.76 3.96 20.29
N LEU A 280 -19.19 3.76 19.04
CA LEU A 280 -20.49 4.22 18.55
C LEU A 280 -21.67 3.36 19.10
N GLY A 281 -21.38 2.26 19.78
CA GLY A 281 -22.37 1.35 20.32
C GLY A 281 -23.07 0.45 19.28
N ARG A 282 -22.42 0.22 18.14
CA ARG A 282 -22.91 -0.73 17.12
C ARG A 282 -22.68 -2.16 17.61
N MET A 283 -23.61 -3.06 17.31
CA MET A 283 -23.50 -4.48 17.67
C MET A 283 -22.34 -5.11 16.87
N PRO A 284 -21.37 -5.76 17.52
CA PRO A 284 -20.26 -6.37 16.82
C PRO A 284 -20.69 -7.60 16.00
N SER A 285 -20.00 -7.86 14.90
CA SER A 285 -20.09 -9.09 14.13
C SER A 285 -19.09 -10.15 14.63
N ALA A 286 -18.75 -11.14 13.80
CA ALA A 286 -17.81 -12.21 14.17
C ALA A 286 -16.47 -11.66 14.68
N VAL A 287 -15.93 -12.30 15.71
CA VAL A 287 -14.61 -11.97 16.33
C VAL A 287 -14.52 -10.53 16.85
N GLY A 288 -15.65 -9.81 16.99
CA GLY A 288 -15.69 -8.44 17.52
C GLY A 288 -15.49 -7.34 16.46
N TYR A 289 -15.41 -7.68 15.19
CA TYR A 289 -15.33 -6.69 14.12
C TYR A 289 -16.65 -5.94 13.88
N GLN A 290 -16.55 -4.80 13.22
CA GLN A 290 -17.73 -4.02 12.81
C GLN A 290 -18.59 -4.77 11.79
N PRO A 291 -19.93 -4.61 11.82
CA PRO A 291 -20.81 -5.23 10.83
C PRO A 291 -20.61 -4.66 9.42
N THR A 292 -19.99 -3.50 9.30
CA THR A 292 -19.69 -2.77 8.07
C THR A 292 -18.29 -3.06 7.51
N LEU A 293 -17.55 -4.04 8.05
CA LEU A 293 -16.16 -4.33 7.67
C LEU A 293 -15.97 -4.49 6.15
N ALA A 294 -16.79 -5.32 5.51
CA ALA A 294 -16.67 -5.58 4.08
C ALA A 294 -17.02 -4.34 3.24
N THR A 295 -18.01 -3.55 3.67
CA THR A 295 -18.41 -2.33 2.97
C THR A 295 -17.33 -1.26 3.08
N GLU A 296 -16.80 -1.03 4.29
CA GLU A 296 -15.73 -0.04 4.52
C GLU A 296 -14.45 -0.40 3.75
N MET A 297 -14.09 -1.69 3.73
CA MET A 297 -12.95 -2.16 2.94
C MET A 297 -13.23 -2.01 1.44
N GLY A 298 -14.42 -2.37 0.97
CA GLY A 298 -14.84 -2.20 -0.42
C GLY A 298 -14.80 -0.74 -0.87
N ASP A 299 -15.33 0.18 -0.07
CA ASP A 299 -15.32 1.62 -0.36
C ASP A 299 -13.89 2.17 -0.54
N LEU A 300 -12.93 1.67 0.22
CA LEU A 300 -11.52 2.02 0.05
C LEU A 300 -10.93 1.36 -1.21
N GLN A 301 -11.11 0.05 -1.36
CA GLN A 301 -10.43 -0.75 -2.39
C GLN A 301 -10.94 -0.47 -3.81
N GLU A 302 -12.24 -0.20 -3.99
CA GLU A 302 -12.83 0.08 -5.31
C GLU A 302 -12.38 1.43 -5.90
N ARG A 303 -11.87 2.34 -5.09
CA ARG A 303 -11.26 3.59 -5.55
C ARG A 303 -9.85 3.40 -6.11
N ILE A 304 -9.18 2.29 -5.73
CA ILE A 304 -7.84 1.92 -6.19
C ILE A 304 -8.01 1.17 -7.52
N THR A 305 -7.81 1.87 -8.62
CA THR A 305 -8.08 1.32 -9.96
C THR A 305 -7.40 2.12 -11.06
N SER A 306 -7.37 1.55 -12.26
CA SER A 306 -7.01 2.23 -13.50
C SER A 306 -8.23 2.88 -14.14
N THR A 307 -8.07 4.15 -14.50
CA THR A 307 -9.04 4.89 -15.31
C THR A 307 -8.51 5.11 -16.72
N LYS A 308 -9.33 5.67 -17.60
CA LYS A 308 -8.90 6.05 -18.95
C LYS A 308 -7.82 7.14 -18.97
N THR A 309 -7.62 7.83 -17.86
CA THR A 309 -6.64 8.92 -17.73
C THR A 309 -5.33 8.45 -17.12
N GLY A 310 -5.36 7.72 -16.01
CA GLY A 310 -4.19 7.26 -15.27
C GLY A 310 -4.51 6.06 -14.40
N SER A 311 -3.55 5.64 -13.58
CA SER A 311 -3.69 4.46 -12.73
C SER A 311 -3.24 4.69 -11.28
N ILE A 312 -3.86 3.97 -10.35
CA ILE A 312 -3.33 3.78 -8.99
C ILE A 312 -3.05 2.29 -8.81
N THR A 313 -1.79 1.93 -8.77
CA THR A 313 -1.34 0.58 -8.39
C THR A 313 -1.04 0.60 -6.90
N SER A 314 -1.57 -0.34 -6.11
CA SER A 314 -1.33 -0.35 -4.68
C SER A 314 -0.51 -1.55 -4.22
N VAL A 315 0.36 -1.29 -3.25
CA VAL A 315 1.03 -2.32 -2.45
C VAL A 315 0.63 -2.12 -1.00
N GLN A 316 -0.02 -3.11 -0.44
CA GLN A 316 -0.65 -3.03 0.87
C GLN A 316 0.03 -4.03 1.81
N ALA A 317 0.70 -3.53 2.85
CA ALA A 317 1.21 -4.41 3.89
C ALA A 317 0.03 -5.00 4.67
N VAL A 318 -0.01 -6.32 4.76
CA VAL A 318 -1.07 -7.04 5.46
C VAL A 318 -0.48 -7.74 6.67
N TYR A 319 -0.99 -7.41 7.85
CA TYR A 319 -0.71 -8.15 9.07
C TYR A 319 -1.81 -9.20 9.26
N VAL A 320 -1.39 -10.43 9.53
CA VAL A 320 -2.30 -11.54 9.82
C VAL A 320 -2.21 -11.87 11.31
N PRO A 321 -3.24 -11.60 12.11
CA PRO A 321 -3.24 -11.90 13.53
C PRO A 321 -3.05 -13.39 13.80
N ALA A 322 -2.10 -13.74 14.64
CA ALA A 322 -1.79 -15.12 15.01
C ALA A 322 -1.53 -16.06 13.81
N ASP A 323 -1.15 -15.52 12.66
CA ASP A 323 -0.98 -16.24 11.39
C ASP A 323 -2.28 -16.96 10.93
N ASP A 324 -3.45 -16.48 11.39
CA ASP A 324 -4.76 -17.02 11.03
C ASP A 324 -5.36 -16.28 9.82
N LEU A 325 -5.23 -16.89 8.65
CA LEU A 325 -5.78 -16.37 7.39
C LEU A 325 -7.32 -16.36 7.35
N THR A 326 -7.98 -17.05 8.30
CA THR A 326 -9.44 -17.09 8.39
C THR A 326 -10.03 -15.96 9.24
N ASP A 327 -9.16 -15.14 9.88
CA ASP A 327 -9.62 -13.93 10.57
C ASP A 327 -10.36 -13.01 9.59
N PRO A 328 -11.55 -12.46 9.97
CA PRO A 328 -12.38 -11.67 9.06
C PRO A 328 -11.68 -10.48 8.38
N ALA A 329 -10.74 -9.82 9.04
CA ALA A 329 -10.08 -8.64 8.47
C ALA A 329 -9.11 -9.00 7.32
N PRO A 330 -8.10 -9.88 7.51
CA PRO A 330 -7.30 -10.34 6.38
C PRO A 330 -8.13 -11.07 5.32
N ALA A 331 -9.08 -11.93 5.71
CA ALA A 331 -9.93 -12.65 4.76
C ALA A 331 -10.69 -11.68 3.84
N THR A 332 -11.27 -10.59 4.38
CA THR A 332 -11.93 -9.57 3.57
C THR A 332 -10.93 -8.83 2.67
N THR A 333 -9.73 -8.52 3.17
CA THR A 333 -8.69 -7.88 2.37
C THR A 333 -8.27 -8.73 1.18
N PHE A 334 -8.06 -10.04 1.39
CA PHE A 334 -7.67 -10.98 0.34
C PHE A 334 -8.63 -11.01 -0.86
N THR A 335 -9.94 -10.82 -0.63
CA THR A 335 -10.92 -10.83 -1.73
C THR A 335 -10.75 -9.68 -2.72
N HIS A 336 -9.96 -8.66 -2.37
CA HIS A 336 -9.69 -7.50 -3.22
C HIS A 336 -8.30 -7.52 -3.88
N LEU A 337 -7.43 -8.45 -3.48
CA LEU A 337 -6.06 -8.48 -3.98
C LEU A 337 -5.96 -9.22 -5.31
N ASP A 338 -5.21 -8.64 -6.24
CA ASP A 338 -4.87 -9.23 -7.54
C ASP A 338 -3.55 -10.00 -7.50
N ALA A 339 -2.68 -9.68 -6.54
CA ALA A 339 -1.40 -10.35 -6.33
C ALA A 339 -1.03 -10.41 -4.84
N THR A 340 -0.20 -11.38 -4.50
CA THR A 340 0.30 -11.61 -3.15
C THR A 340 1.80 -11.82 -3.17
N THR A 341 2.55 -10.91 -2.58
CA THR A 341 4.00 -11.00 -2.37
C THR A 341 4.29 -11.46 -0.96
N VAL A 342 4.93 -12.60 -0.81
CA VAL A 342 5.31 -13.16 0.50
C VAL A 342 6.82 -13.05 0.68
N LEU A 343 7.25 -12.34 1.72
CA LEU A 343 8.66 -12.26 2.11
C LEU A 343 8.97 -13.30 3.18
N SER A 344 9.98 -14.13 2.90
CA SER A 344 10.35 -15.29 3.71
C SER A 344 11.60 -15.03 4.55
N ARG A 345 11.52 -15.37 5.85
CA ARG A 345 12.67 -15.28 6.75
C ARG A 345 13.73 -16.35 6.43
N SER A 346 13.33 -17.52 5.94
CA SER A 346 14.25 -18.58 5.52
C SER A 346 15.14 -18.11 4.37
N ILE A 347 14.56 -17.46 3.36
CA ILE A 347 15.29 -16.89 2.22
C ILE A 347 16.19 -15.73 2.66
N SER A 348 15.68 -14.84 3.51
CA SER A 348 16.46 -13.73 4.09
C SER A 348 17.68 -14.25 4.87
N SER A 349 17.55 -15.36 5.62
CA SER A 349 18.66 -15.96 6.37
C SER A 349 19.77 -16.55 5.51
N LEU A 350 19.46 -16.89 4.25
CA LEU A 350 20.46 -17.28 3.23
C LEU A 350 21.20 -16.09 2.61
N GLY A 351 20.81 -14.86 2.99
CA GLY A 351 21.36 -13.63 2.42
C GLY A 351 20.95 -13.40 0.97
N LEU A 352 19.80 -13.94 0.55
CA LEU A 352 19.21 -13.71 -0.76
C LEU A 352 18.15 -12.61 -0.66
N PHE A 353 18.33 -11.53 -1.41
CA PHE A 353 17.42 -10.39 -1.43
C PHE A 353 17.08 -10.00 -2.88
N PRO A 354 15.81 -9.58 -3.17
CA PRO A 354 14.69 -9.56 -2.24
C PRO A 354 14.34 -10.96 -1.72
N ALA A 355 13.92 -11.04 -0.46
CA ALA A 355 13.61 -12.31 0.18
C ALA A 355 12.20 -12.83 -0.16
N ILE A 356 11.79 -12.67 -1.40
CA ILE A 356 10.49 -13.09 -1.93
C ILE A 356 10.44 -14.62 -1.99
N ASP A 357 9.38 -15.20 -1.46
CA ASP A 357 9.11 -16.64 -1.55
C ASP A 357 8.40 -16.94 -2.87
N PRO A 358 9.09 -17.61 -3.80
CA PRO A 358 8.56 -17.83 -5.15
C PRO A 358 7.43 -18.87 -5.22
N LEU A 359 7.24 -19.65 -4.16
CA LEU A 359 6.20 -20.69 -4.08
C LEU A 359 4.97 -20.22 -3.28
N ALA A 360 5.17 -19.27 -2.37
CA ALA A 360 4.08 -18.71 -1.57
C ALA A 360 3.48 -17.44 -2.19
N SER A 361 4.18 -16.80 -3.12
CA SER A 361 3.72 -15.62 -3.85
C SER A 361 2.90 -16.00 -5.08
N SER A 362 1.93 -15.17 -5.45
CA SER A 362 1.04 -15.44 -6.58
C SER A 362 0.50 -14.15 -7.21
N SER A 363 0.05 -14.24 -8.45
CA SER A 363 -0.63 -13.13 -9.14
C SER A 363 -1.63 -13.67 -10.17
N ASP A 364 -2.79 -13.02 -10.23
CA ASP A 364 -3.81 -13.28 -11.26
C ASP A 364 -3.34 -12.84 -12.65
N ALA A 365 -2.33 -11.97 -12.72
CA ALA A 365 -1.71 -11.57 -13.98
C ALA A 365 -0.82 -12.65 -14.61
N LEU A 366 -0.44 -13.69 -13.87
CA LEU A 366 0.35 -14.79 -14.41
C LEU A 366 -0.55 -15.74 -15.22
N ASP A 367 -1.06 -15.22 -16.32
CA ASP A 367 -1.91 -15.91 -17.29
C ASP A 367 -1.38 -15.70 -18.71
N PRO A 368 -1.37 -16.73 -19.58
CA PRO A 368 -0.85 -16.61 -20.95
C PRO A 368 -1.48 -15.49 -21.78
N SER A 369 -2.75 -15.16 -21.49
CA SER A 369 -3.47 -14.08 -22.18
C SER A 369 -3.00 -12.67 -21.79
N ILE A 370 -2.32 -12.53 -20.64
CA ILE A 370 -1.83 -11.26 -20.11
C ILE A 370 -0.32 -11.13 -20.32
N VAL A 371 0.45 -12.09 -19.81
CA VAL A 371 1.93 -12.04 -19.88
C VAL A 371 2.50 -12.64 -21.16
N GLY A 372 1.72 -13.42 -21.90
CA GLY A 372 2.15 -14.17 -23.09
C GLY A 372 2.65 -15.57 -22.77
N GLU A 373 2.58 -16.43 -23.80
CA GLU A 373 2.88 -17.88 -23.67
C GLU A 373 4.30 -18.18 -23.16
N GLU A 374 5.32 -17.45 -23.62
CA GLU A 374 6.71 -17.71 -23.25
C GLU A 374 6.99 -17.33 -21.80
N HIS A 375 6.51 -16.19 -21.35
CA HIS A 375 6.64 -15.74 -19.96
C HIS A 375 5.96 -16.76 -19.02
N TYR A 376 4.71 -17.12 -19.32
CA TYR A 376 3.95 -18.10 -18.54
C TYR A 376 4.67 -19.45 -18.46
N ARG A 377 5.14 -19.98 -19.61
CA ARG A 377 5.91 -21.24 -19.69
C ARG A 377 7.13 -21.21 -18.76
N VAL A 378 7.89 -20.12 -18.84
CA VAL A 378 9.14 -19.98 -18.06
C VAL A 378 8.82 -19.89 -16.56
N ALA A 379 7.85 -19.08 -16.17
CA ALA A 379 7.45 -18.91 -14.77
C ALA A 379 6.97 -20.23 -14.16
N VAL A 380 6.08 -20.95 -14.84
CA VAL A 380 5.59 -22.25 -14.37
C VAL A 380 6.76 -23.26 -14.24
N LYS A 381 7.68 -23.29 -15.21
CA LYS A 381 8.83 -24.20 -15.13
C LYS A 381 9.78 -23.86 -13.99
N VAL A 382 9.98 -22.58 -13.70
CA VAL A 382 10.73 -22.13 -12.52
C VAL A 382 10.06 -22.60 -11.23
N GLN A 383 8.74 -22.44 -11.12
CA GLN A 383 7.97 -22.88 -9.94
C GLN A 383 8.05 -24.41 -9.77
N GLU A 384 7.91 -25.19 -10.86
CA GLU A 384 8.05 -26.65 -10.83
C GLU A 384 9.42 -27.09 -10.30
N LEU A 385 10.50 -26.52 -10.82
CA LEU A 385 11.86 -26.85 -10.40
C LEU A 385 12.12 -26.49 -8.92
N LEU A 386 11.59 -25.35 -8.48
CA LEU A 386 11.73 -24.93 -7.08
C LEU A 386 10.88 -25.79 -6.14
N GLN A 387 9.68 -26.21 -6.56
CA GLN A 387 8.83 -27.11 -5.79
C GLN A 387 9.47 -28.48 -5.64
N GLU A 388 9.94 -29.07 -6.75
CA GLU A 388 10.64 -30.36 -6.72
C GLU A 388 11.90 -30.31 -5.84
N TYR A 389 12.66 -29.21 -5.90
CA TYR A 389 13.79 -29.00 -5.00
C TYR A 389 13.36 -28.91 -3.54
N SER A 390 12.27 -28.22 -3.23
CA SER A 390 11.72 -28.16 -1.87
C SER A 390 11.36 -29.56 -1.34
N ASP A 391 10.73 -30.38 -2.16
CA ASP A 391 10.34 -31.76 -1.80
C ASP A 391 11.55 -32.66 -1.59
N LEU A 392 12.67 -32.39 -2.28
CA LEU A 392 13.91 -33.13 -2.14
C LEU A 392 14.78 -32.67 -0.96
N GLN A 393 14.53 -31.52 -0.36
CA GLN A 393 15.40 -30.99 0.71
C GLN A 393 15.51 -31.89 1.92
N ASP A 394 14.42 -32.51 2.35
CA ASP A 394 14.44 -33.47 3.48
C ASP A 394 15.26 -34.72 3.17
N ILE A 395 15.15 -35.21 1.95
CA ILE A 395 15.93 -36.34 1.46
C ILE A 395 17.43 -35.99 1.44
N ILE A 396 17.77 -34.81 0.91
CA ILE A 396 19.16 -34.31 0.85
C ILE A 396 19.72 -34.12 2.27
N ALA A 397 18.95 -33.62 3.20
CA ALA A 397 19.38 -33.37 4.57
C ALA A 397 19.68 -34.67 5.34
N ILE A 398 18.94 -35.76 5.05
CA ILE A 398 19.08 -37.05 5.75
C ILE A 398 20.07 -37.96 5.06
N LEU A 399 19.98 -38.11 3.74
CA LEU A 399 20.70 -39.12 2.96
C LEU A 399 21.88 -38.56 2.13
N GLY A 400 21.92 -37.25 1.94
CA GLY A 400 22.89 -36.54 1.10
C GLY A 400 22.55 -36.56 -0.39
N MET A 401 23.33 -35.80 -1.16
CA MET A 401 23.15 -35.63 -2.62
C MET A 401 23.43 -36.92 -3.40
N ASP A 402 24.22 -37.84 -2.84
CA ASP A 402 24.67 -39.02 -3.57
C ASP A 402 23.55 -40.05 -3.78
N GLU A 403 22.51 -40.01 -2.97
CA GLU A 403 21.34 -40.89 -3.09
C GLU A 403 20.33 -40.43 -4.15
N LEU A 404 20.49 -39.22 -4.68
CA LEU A 404 19.62 -38.69 -5.72
C LEU A 404 19.95 -39.31 -7.09
N SER A 405 18.90 -39.54 -7.90
CA SER A 405 19.08 -39.89 -9.31
C SER A 405 19.76 -38.76 -10.08
N GLU A 406 20.30 -39.06 -11.27
CA GLU A 406 20.92 -38.04 -12.12
C GLU A 406 19.96 -36.94 -12.51
N GLU A 407 18.71 -37.28 -12.77
CA GLU A 407 17.63 -36.32 -13.08
C GLU A 407 17.36 -35.40 -11.87
N GLN A 408 17.21 -35.96 -10.68
CA GLN A 408 17.02 -35.21 -9.45
C GLN A 408 18.20 -34.28 -9.14
N ARG A 409 19.44 -34.77 -9.36
CA ARG A 409 20.64 -33.90 -9.20
C ARG A 409 20.64 -32.74 -10.16
N LEU A 410 20.18 -32.94 -11.41
CA LEU A 410 20.05 -31.86 -12.39
C LEU A 410 19.00 -30.83 -11.97
N THR A 411 17.82 -31.28 -11.52
CA THR A 411 16.77 -30.44 -10.94
C THR A 411 17.30 -29.61 -9.79
N VAL A 412 17.98 -30.23 -8.81
CA VAL A 412 18.56 -29.52 -7.66
C VAL A 412 19.58 -28.46 -8.10
N ASN A 413 20.47 -28.82 -9.05
CA ASN A 413 21.44 -27.83 -9.56
C ASN A 413 20.80 -26.64 -10.24
N ARG A 414 19.78 -26.86 -11.09
CA ARG A 414 19.05 -25.79 -11.75
C ARG A 414 18.25 -24.94 -10.73
N ALA A 415 17.56 -25.57 -9.78
CA ALA A 415 16.82 -24.89 -8.75
C ALA A 415 17.70 -23.99 -7.87
N ARG A 416 18.89 -24.44 -7.49
CA ARG A 416 19.87 -23.61 -6.76
C ARG A 416 20.32 -22.42 -7.58
N LYS A 417 20.62 -22.60 -8.87
CA LYS A 417 20.96 -21.49 -9.78
C LYS A 417 19.81 -20.49 -9.90
N ILE A 418 18.57 -20.97 -10.02
CA ILE A 418 17.36 -20.14 -10.03
C ILE A 418 17.25 -19.34 -8.74
N GLN A 419 17.41 -19.95 -7.57
CA GLN A 419 17.36 -19.24 -6.29
C GLN A 419 18.42 -18.13 -6.20
N GLN A 420 19.66 -18.40 -6.63
CA GLN A 420 20.71 -17.40 -6.66
C GLN A 420 20.38 -16.29 -7.67
N PHE A 421 19.82 -16.63 -8.83
CA PHE A 421 19.52 -15.68 -9.88
C PHE A 421 18.27 -14.80 -9.60
N LEU A 422 17.33 -15.27 -8.76
CA LEU A 422 16.22 -14.45 -8.26
C LEU A 422 16.70 -13.29 -7.38
N SER A 423 17.90 -13.38 -6.79
CA SER A 423 18.49 -12.27 -6.04
C SER A 423 18.88 -11.11 -6.96
N GLN A 424 18.73 -9.88 -6.46
CA GLN A 424 18.97 -8.65 -7.22
C GLN A 424 19.47 -7.54 -6.31
N SER A 425 20.46 -6.77 -6.77
CA SER A 425 20.92 -5.57 -6.05
C SER A 425 19.93 -4.41 -6.29
N PHE A 426 19.54 -3.74 -5.22
CA PHE A 426 18.63 -2.61 -5.24
C PHE A 426 19.37 -1.28 -5.19
N HIS A 427 18.87 -0.27 -5.90
CA HIS A 427 19.44 1.09 -5.90
C HIS A 427 19.42 1.72 -4.51
N VAL A 428 18.32 1.54 -3.79
CA VAL A 428 18.16 2.08 -2.43
C VAL A 428 19.09 1.39 -1.41
N ALA A 429 19.60 0.21 -1.73
CA ALA A 429 20.51 -0.54 -0.86
C ALA A 429 22.00 -0.37 -1.21
N GLU A 430 22.38 0.38 -2.25
CA GLU A 430 23.77 0.54 -2.70
C GLU A 430 24.71 0.99 -1.59
N LYS A 431 24.29 1.98 -0.80
CA LYS A 431 25.10 2.53 0.31
C LYS A 431 25.43 1.50 1.39
N PHE A 432 24.56 0.50 1.58
CA PHE A 432 24.71 -0.53 2.61
C PHE A 432 25.44 -1.76 2.09
N THR A 433 25.19 -2.13 0.83
CA THR A 433 25.72 -3.36 0.23
C THR A 433 27.04 -3.14 -0.51
N GLY A 434 27.30 -1.92 -0.94
CA GLY A 434 28.43 -1.56 -1.80
C GLY A 434 28.28 -2.08 -3.24
N ASN A 435 27.15 -2.67 -3.60
CA ASN A 435 26.84 -3.14 -4.94
C ASN A 435 25.91 -2.14 -5.65
N PRO A 436 26.18 -1.79 -6.92
CA PRO A 436 25.28 -0.95 -7.68
C PRO A 436 23.92 -1.62 -7.86
N GLY A 437 22.85 -0.86 -7.74
CA GLY A 437 21.49 -1.32 -8.02
C GLY A 437 21.28 -1.55 -9.51
N VAL A 438 20.34 -2.41 -9.84
CA VAL A 438 20.04 -2.76 -11.23
C VAL A 438 18.54 -2.87 -11.42
N TYR A 439 18.01 -2.14 -12.39
CA TYR A 439 16.68 -2.35 -12.96
C TYR A 439 16.77 -3.42 -14.06
N VAL A 440 15.99 -4.48 -13.99
CA VAL A 440 16.00 -5.55 -15.00
C VAL A 440 14.65 -5.58 -15.70
N ARG A 441 14.65 -5.41 -17.02
CA ARG A 441 13.40 -5.44 -17.80
C ARG A 441 12.78 -6.83 -17.82
N VAL A 442 11.46 -6.89 -17.90
CA VAL A 442 10.70 -8.15 -17.97
C VAL A 442 11.21 -9.05 -19.10
N GLU A 443 11.45 -8.48 -20.30
CA GLU A 443 11.95 -9.23 -21.44
C GLU A 443 13.31 -9.90 -21.17
N ASP A 444 14.23 -9.20 -20.53
CA ASP A 444 15.54 -9.73 -20.16
C ASP A 444 15.44 -10.76 -19.04
N THR A 445 14.52 -10.57 -18.10
CA THR A 445 14.20 -11.51 -17.05
C THR A 445 13.69 -12.82 -17.63
N VAL A 446 12.64 -12.78 -18.45
CA VAL A 446 12.05 -13.97 -19.07
C VAL A 446 13.06 -14.71 -19.93
N ARG A 447 13.80 -13.99 -20.80
CA ARG A 447 14.85 -14.58 -21.65
C ARG A 447 15.94 -15.28 -20.82
N SER A 448 16.43 -14.63 -19.76
CA SER A 448 17.49 -15.18 -18.93
C SER A 448 17.04 -16.43 -18.17
N PHE A 449 15.84 -16.42 -17.60
CA PHE A 449 15.28 -17.61 -16.93
C PHE A 449 14.95 -18.72 -17.92
N ALA A 450 14.51 -18.41 -19.14
CA ALA A 450 14.30 -19.41 -20.18
C ALA A 450 15.57 -20.21 -20.46
N GLU A 451 16.73 -19.57 -20.57
CA GLU A 451 17.99 -20.26 -20.78
C GLU A 451 18.39 -21.17 -19.61
N ILE A 452 18.06 -20.79 -18.38
CA ILE A 452 18.33 -21.61 -17.19
C ILE A 452 17.44 -22.85 -17.18
N VAL A 453 16.12 -22.68 -17.38
CA VAL A 453 15.17 -23.81 -17.34
C VAL A 453 15.34 -24.76 -18.52
N ASP A 454 15.77 -24.25 -19.67
CA ASP A 454 16.06 -25.03 -20.88
C ASP A 454 17.44 -25.74 -20.82
N GLY A 455 18.22 -25.53 -19.73
CA GLY A 455 19.50 -26.21 -19.50
C GLY A 455 20.69 -25.61 -20.24
N LYS A 456 20.55 -24.47 -20.90
CA LYS A 456 21.64 -23.78 -21.63
C LYS A 456 22.71 -23.16 -20.72
N ALA A 457 22.47 -23.17 -19.40
CA ALA A 457 23.34 -22.64 -18.37
C ALA A 457 23.79 -23.71 -17.35
N ASP A 458 23.64 -25.01 -17.67
CA ASP A 458 23.97 -26.11 -16.75
C ASP A 458 25.46 -26.21 -16.45
N ASP A 459 26.31 -25.78 -17.36
CA ASP A 459 27.78 -25.74 -17.26
C ASP A 459 28.30 -24.58 -16.41
N LEU A 460 27.49 -23.55 -16.13
CA LEU A 460 27.92 -22.36 -15.39
C LEU A 460 27.93 -22.64 -13.87
N PRO A 461 28.89 -22.08 -13.12
CA PRO A 461 28.97 -22.28 -11.67
C PRO A 461 27.83 -21.51 -10.94
N GLU A 462 27.23 -22.13 -9.93
CA GLU A 462 26.13 -21.61 -9.14
C GLU A 462 26.40 -20.18 -8.60
N GLN A 463 27.62 -19.91 -8.14
CA GLN A 463 28.03 -18.64 -7.55
C GLN A 463 27.97 -17.46 -8.54
N ALA A 464 28.06 -17.73 -9.85
CA ALA A 464 27.98 -16.69 -10.87
C ALA A 464 26.59 -16.06 -11.00
N PHE A 465 25.55 -16.80 -10.57
CA PHE A 465 24.15 -16.37 -10.66
C PHE A 465 23.75 -15.36 -9.57
N ARG A 466 24.48 -15.35 -8.44
CA ARG A 466 24.12 -14.53 -7.29
C ARG A 466 24.21 -13.04 -7.62
N TYR A 467 23.10 -12.31 -7.45
CA TYR A 467 22.98 -10.89 -7.78
C TYR A 467 23.37 -10.52 -9.22
N ALA A 468 23.33 -11.46 -10.14
CA ALA A 468 23.50 -11.19 -11.55
C ALA A 468 22.23 -10.56 -12.13
N SER A 469 22.38 -9.62 -13.06
CA SER A 469 21.26 -8.93 -13.70
C SER A 469 20.64 -9.76 -14.82
N THR A 470 21.47 -10.27 -15.76
CA THR A 470 21.06 -11.05 -16.91
C THR A 470 21.94 -12.31 -17.05
N ILE A 471 21.57 -13.20 -17.96
CA ILE A 471 22.35 -14.41 -18.24
C ILE A 471 23.72 -14.07 -18.85
N GLU A 472 23.85 -12.96 -19.56
CA GLU A 472 25.12 -12.47 -20.09
C GLU A 472 26.07 -12.06 -18.95
N ASP A 473 25.56 -11.40 -17.92
CA ASP A 473 26.32 -11.05 -16.71
C ASP A 473 26.78 -12.32 -15.98
N VAL A 474 25.94 -13.35 -15.88
CA VAL A 474 26.32 -14.65 -15.33
C VAL A 474 27.50 -15.25 -16.10
N ARG A 475 27.45 -15.26 -17.44
CA ARG A 475 28.54 -15.78 -18.29
C ARG A 475 29.83 -15.00 -18.10
N GLU A 476 29.75 -13.68 -18.01
CA GLU A 476 30.92 -12.83 -17.76
C GLU A 476 31.54 -13.11 -16.39
N ARG A 477 30.71 -13.25 -15.35
CA ARG A 477 31.16 -13.60 -13.99
C ARG A 477 31.78 -15.00 -13.94
N ALA A 478 31.17 -15.99 -14.60
CA ALA A 478 31.70 -17.35 -14.69
C ALA A 478 33.09 -17.36 -15.37
N ARG A 479 33.26 -16.61 -16.46
CA ARG A 479 34.58 -16.47 -17.11
C ARG A 479 35.62 -15.87 -16.18
N LYS A 480 35.31 -14.79 -15.46
CA LYS A 480 36.21 -14.16 -14.47
C LYS A 480 36.57 -15.09 -13.30
N MET A 481 35.68 -16.03 -12.94
CA MET A 481 35.96 -17.05 -11.91
C MET A 481 36.87 -18.16 -12.42
N GLY A 482 36.79 -18.53 -13.70
CA GLY A 482 37.65 -19.53 -14.35
C GLY A 482 39.06 -19.01 -14.69
N GLU A 483 39.28 -17.69 -14.73
CA GLU A 483 40.56 -17.03 -14.97
C GLU A 483 41.39 -16.83 -13.68
N LYS A 484 40.86 -17.18 -12.50
CA LYS A 484 41.53 -17.18 -11.19
C LYS A 484 41.94 -18.58 -10.78
#